data_30039e6e897d652196e7ecf0b049dd5b
#
_entry.id   30039e6e897d652196e7ecf0b049dd5b
#
_cell.length_a   1.000
_cell.length_b   1.000
_cell.length_c   1.000
_cell.angle_alpha   90.00
_cell.angle_beta   90.00
_cell.angle_gamma   90.00
#
_symmetry.space_group_name_H-M   'P 1'
#
loop_
_entity.id
_entity.type
_entity.pdbx_description
1 polymer ?
#
loop_
_entity_poly.entity_id
_entity_poly.type
_entity_poly.pdbx_seq_one_letter_code
_entity_poly.pdbx_strand_id
1 'polypeptide(L)'
;PLVLGLSNPILKKNNIKVYQLGGKEISGVDKLLNLDFKKSAYAISRCMLYIGPDNELSQYASSQSVNTLTLFGNCYAQNSKPFWDSEKSTHINLEPKWDSKPCFSTTDYKEQINSIKPEEVSSHIINLCGLKDEEVEFKTKNIGKHFYQNITEVIPTEISQLNIPKEIFLRVDYGFDEEAFMHYCLNHKVTMVTDKLIQPSTLNKISGNISKILYTINKDLETIPQKYFDILKSMGIPIILLSEKKEDLNFLRNKYFEVPVQLRKEEKEKISCSPESRFLSNKNIVEGNKVYKSYAHYKKGLDSDEN
;
A
#
# COMPACT_ATOMS: atom_id res chain seq x y z
N PRO A 1 -5.96 -6.77 8.65
CA PRO A 1 -5.70 -6.58 10.09
C PRO A 1 -6.55 -5.47 10.73
N LEU A 2 -6.69 -4.28 10.12
CA LEU A 2 -7.44 -3.17 10.70
C LEU A 2 -8.92 -3.49 10.90
N VAL A 3 -9.59 -4.07 9.90
CA VAL A 3 -10.98 -4.50 10.00
C VAL A 3 -11.17 -5.43 11.20
N LEU A 4 -10.32 -6.45 11.34
CA LEU A 4 -10.37 -7.37 12.48
C LEU A 4 -10.07 -6.66 13.81
N GLY A 5 -9.13 -5.70 13.83
CA GLY A 5 -8.86 -4.90 15.01
C GLY A 5 -10.07 -4.08 15.50
N LEU A 6 -10.93 -3.65 14.58
CA LEU A 6 -12.15 -2.90 14.89
C LEU A 6 -13.33 -3.80 15.25
N SER A 7 -13.58 -4.85 14.47
CA SER A 7 -14.78 -5.70 14.63
C SER A 7 -14.60 -6.84 15.62
N ASN A 8 -13.41 -7.46 15.69
CA ASN A 8 -13.20 -8.69 16.48
C ASN A 8 -13.47 -8.54 18.00
N PRO A 9 -13.12 -7.43 18.67
CA PRO A 9 -13.49 -7.23 20.08
C PRO A 9 -15.00 -7.30 20.29
N ILE A 10 -15.78 -6.66 19.41
CA ILE A 10 -17.24 -6.65 19.45
C ILE A 10 -17.81 -8.05 19.20
N LEU A 11 -17.30 -8.74 18.17
CA LEU A 11 -17.73 -10.10 17.83
C LEU A 11 -17.46 -11.08 18.99
N LYS A 12 -16.27 -11.01 19.60
CA LYS A 12 -15.91 -11.85 20.76
C LYS A 12 -16.80 -11.60 21.98
N LYS A 13 -17.10 -10.32 22.30
CA LYS A 13 -18.03 -9.93 23.35
C LYS A 13 -19.40 -10.58 23.17
N ASN A 14 -19.81 -10.76 21.91
CA ASN A 14 -21.09 -11.37 21.53
C ASN A 14 -20.97 -12.88 21.18
N ASN A 15 -19.90 -13.55 21.60
CA ASN A 15 -19.65 -14.98 21.38
C ASN A 15 -19.61 -15.42 19.90
N ILE A 16 -19.29 -14.50 18.99
CA ILE A 16 -19.15 -14.81 17.57
C ILE A 16 -17.69 -15.14 17.28
N LYS A 17 -17.44 -16.35 16.75
CA LYS A 17 -16.12 -16.82 16.35
C LYS A 17 -15.82 -16.40 14.92
N VAL A 18 -14.58 -16.00 14.69
CA VAL A 18 -14.07 -15.62 13.36
C VAL A 18 -13.06 -16.66 12.90
N TYR A 19 -13.31 -17.24 11.73
CA TYR A 19 -12.44 -18.22 11.10
C TYR A 19 -11.78 -17.62 9.86
N GLN A 20 -10.49 -17.84 9.69
CA GLN A 20 -9.75 -17.49 8.50
C GLN A 20 -9.66 -18.69 7.56
N LEU A 21 -10.06 -18.48 6.29
CA LEU A 21 -9.75 -19.38 5.16
C LEU A 21 -8.56 -18.80 4.39
N GLY A 22 -7.72 -19.68 3.82
CA GLY A 22 -6.60 -19.27 2.96
C GLY A 22 -5.22 -19.68 3.48
N GLY A 23 -4.16 -19.21 2.82
CA GLY A 23 -2.79 -19.68 3.06
C GLY A 23 -1.95 -18.82 4.00
N LYS A 24 -2.21 -17.49 4.08
CA LYS A 24 -1.41 -16.56 4.89
C LYS A 24 -2.07 -16.29 6.22
N GLU A 25 -1.38 -16.60 7.31
CA GLU A 25 -1.90 -16.45 8.66
C GLU A 25 -2.20 -15.00 9.06
N ILE A 26 -3.34 -14.81 9.72
CA ILE A 26 -3.73 -13.57 10.39
C ILE A 26 -3.84 -13.86 11.89
N SER A 27 -3.24 -13.01 12.71
CA SER A 27 -3.31 -13.15 14.16
C SER A 27 -4.70 -12.80 14.72
N GLY A 28 -5.09 -13.44 15.81
CA GLY A 28 -6.32 -13.10 16.56
C GLY A 28 -7.61 -13.74 16.05
N VAL A 29 -7.53 -14.68 15.10
CA VAL A 29 -8.67 -15.45 14.57
C VAL A 29 -8.35 -16.93 14.55
N ASP A 30 -9.40 -17.77 14.56
CA ASP A 30 -9.26 -19.21 14.38
C ASP A 30 -8.90 -19.52 12.91
N LYS A 31 -8.07 -20.54 12.70
CA LYS A 31 -7.47 -20.80 11.39
C LYS A 31 -8.00 -22.10 10.79
N LEU A 32 -8.49 -21.99 9.54
CA LEU A 32 -8.85 -23.10 8.67
C LEU A 32 -8.02 -23.00 7.39
N LEU A 33 -6.70 -23.21 7.53
CA LEU A 33 -5.74 -22.99 6.46
C LEU A 33 -5.56 -24.22 5.58
N ASN A 34 -5.16 -23.99 4.32
CA ASN A 34 -4.82 -25.04 3.35
C ASN A 34 -5.95 -26.05 3.08
N LEU A 35 -7.19 -25.59 3.18
CA LEU A 35 -8.35 -26.39 2.80
C LEU A 35 -8.53 -26.40 1.27
N ASP A 36 -8.92 -27.53 0.73
CA ASP A 36 -9.43 -27.60 -0.64
C ASP A 36 -10.78 -26.88 -0.76
N PHE A 37 -11.25 -26.67 -2.00
CA PHE A 37 -12.51 -25.98 -2.26
C PHE A 37 -13.70 -26.63 -1.53
N LYS A 38 -13.80 -27.97 -1.54
CA LYS A 38 -14.92 -28.69 -0.93
C LYS A 38 -15.01 -28.48 0.58
N LYS A 39 -13.87 -28.54 1.25
CA LYS A 39 -13.80 -28.29 2.70
C LYS A 39 -14.08 -26.82 3.04
N SER A 40 -13.55 -25.90 2.25
CA SER A 40 -13.84 -24.46 2.37
C SER A 40 -15.32 -24.19 2.16
N ALA A 41 -15.93 -24.75 1.14
CA ALA A 41 -17.34 -24.66 0.84
C ALA A 41 -18.22 -25.21 2.01
N TYR A 42 -17.85 -26.39 2.55
CA TYR A 42 -18.53 -26.93 3.73
C TYR A 42 -18.44 -26.00 4.94
N ALA A 43 -17.26 -25.45 5.24
CA ALA A 43 -17.10 -24.48 6.32
C ALA A 43 -17.99 -23.25 6.11
N ILE A 44 -17.99 -22.69 4.90
CA ILE A 44 -18.80 -21.51 4.55
C ILE A 44 -20.29 -21.78 4.72
N SER A 45 -20.80 -22.94 4.30
CA SER A 45 -22.22 -23.30 4.44
C SER A 45 -22.72 -23.36 5.90
N ARG A 46 -21.79 -23.35 6.87
CA ARG A 46 -22.06 -23.34 8.31
C ARG A 46 -21.85 -21.97 8.97
N CYS A 47 -21.45 -20.98 8.21
CA CYS A 47 -21.22 -19.63 8.70
C CYS A 47 -22.49 -18.78 8.58
N MET A 48 -22.63 -17.82 9.47
CA MET A 48 -23.68 -16.79 9.38
C MET A 48 -23.32 -15.68 8.40
N LEU A 49 -22.00 -15.48 8.15
CA LEU A 49 -21.46 -14.44 7.30
C LEU A 49 -20.17 -14.91 6.64
N TYR A 50 -20.04 -14.68 5.35
CA TYR A 50 -18.79 -14.78 4.61
C TYR A 50 -18.28 -13.39 4.27
N ILE A 51 -16.98 -13.17 4.43
CA ILE A 51 -16.29 -11.93 4.06
C ILE A 51 -15.08 -12.30 3.22
N GLY A 52 -14.97 -11.73 2.04
CA GLY A 52 -13.83 -12.02 1.16
C GLY A 52 -13.79 -11.13 -0.07
N PRO A 53 -12.74 -11.30 -0.91
CA PRO A 53 -12.70 -10.68 -2.23
C PRO A 53 -13.70 -11.34 -3.17
N ASP A 54 -13.86 -10.76 -4.35
CA ASP A 54 -14.58 -11.38 -5.46
C ASP A 54 -13.85 -12.64 -5.95
N ASN A 55 -14.44 -13.78 -5.65
CA ASN A 55 -13.93 -15.11 -6.02
C ASN A 55 -15.04 -16.17 -5.98
N GLU A 56 -14.66 -17.42 -6.29
CA GLU A 56 -15.58 -18.56 -6.29
C GLU A 56 -16.24 -18.84 -4.92
N LEU A 57 -15.57 -18.51 -3.81
CA LEU A 57 -16.13 -18.73 -2.48
C LEU A 57 -17.22 -17.71 -2.13
N SER A 58 -17.13 -16.47 -2.63
CA SER A 58 -18.20 -15.47 -2.48
C SER A 58 -19.46 -15.89 -3.27
N GLN A 59 -19.29 -16.42 -4.47
CA GLN A 59 -20.37 -16.97 -5.29
C GLN A 59 -21.02 -18.18 -4.59
N TYR A 60 -20.21 -19.08 -4.04
CA TYR A 60 -20.71 -20.23 -3.32
C TYR A 60 -21.48 -19.83 -2.05
N ALA A 61 -20.95 -18.91 -1.25
CA ALA A 61 -21.63 -18.42 -0.05
C ALA A 61 -23.03 -17.86 -0.37
N SER A 62 -23.12 -17.05 -1.42
CA SER A 62 -24.39 -16.53 -1.94
C SER A 62 -25.36 -17.66 -2.33
N SER A 63 -24.90 -18.68 -3.03
CA SER A 63 -25.74 -19.83 -3.44
C SER A 63 -26.27 -20.65 -2.27
N GLN A 64 -25.61 -20.58 -1.11
CA GLN A 64 -26.02 -21.27 0.11
C GLN A 64 -26.86 -20.37 1.03
N SER A 65 -27.28 -19.19 0.58
CA SER A 65 -28.01 -18.20 1.37
C SER A 65 -27.26 -17.76 2.65
N VAL A 66 -25.94 -17.75 2.61
CA VAL A 66 -25.08 -17.17 3.63
C VAL A 66 -24.98 -15.68 3.39
N ASN A 67 -25.08 -14.85 4.42
CA ASN A 67 -24.81 -13.41 4.26
C ASN A 67 -23.41 -13.20 3.70
N THR A 68 -23.23 -12.28 2.74
CA THR A 68 -21.92 -12.02 2.15
C THR A 68 -21.56 -10.54 2.22
N LEU A 69 -20.29 -10.28 2.51
CA LEU A 69 -19.65 -8.99 2.35
C LEU A 69 -18.48 -9.16 1.39
N THR A 70 -18.69 -8.78 0.13
CA THR A 70 -17.69 -8.96 -0.92
C THR A 70 -16.97 -7.65 -1.20
N LEU A 71 -15.63 -7.69 -1.19
CA LEU A 71 -14.76 -6.54 -1.41
C LEU A 71 -14.18 -6.62 -2.83
N PHE A 72 -14.43 -5.58 -3.61
CA PHE A 72 -13.94 -5.45 -4.98
C PHE A 72 -12.71 -4.54 -5.03
N GLY A 73 -11.74 -4.85 -5.86
CA GLY A 73 -10.51 -4.05 -5.99
C GLY A 73 -9.95 -4.03 -7.39
N ASN A 74 -10.27 -5.05 -8.20
CA ASN A 74 -9.73 -5.23 -9.56
C ASN A 74 -10.79 -5.22 -10.66
N CYS A 75 -12.08 -5.22 -10.31
CA CYS A 75 -13.21 -5.13 -11.23
C CYS A 75 -14.37 -4.38 -10.58
N TYR A 76 -15.33 -3.93 -11.39
CA TYR A 76 -16.57 -3.35 -10.87
C TYR A 76 -17.50 -4.44 -10.33
N ALA A 77 -18.14 -4.17 -9.20
CA ALA A 77 -19.07 -5.11 -8.58
C ALA A 77 -20.23 -5.51 -9.52
N GLN A 78 -20.72 -4.58 -10.32
CA GLN A 78 -21.78 -4.86 -11.30
C GLN A 78 -21.43 -5.98 -12.29
N ASN A 79 -20.13 -6.25 -12.54
CA ASN A 79 -19.68 -7.23 -13.51
C ASN A 79 -19.58 -8.64 -12.94
N SER A 80 -19.30 -8.76 -11.64
CA SER A 80 -18.96 -10.05 -11.02
C SER A 80 -19.50 -10.23 -9.58
N LYS A 81 -20.41 -9.37 -9.12
CA LYS A 81 -21.06 -9.57 -7.83
C LYS A 81 -21.71 -10.94 -7.74
N PRO A 82 -21.87 -11.53 -6.54
CA PRO A 82 -22.56 -12.78 -6.37
C PRO A 82 -23.91 -12.79 -7.09
N PHE A 83 -24.11 -13.82 -7.93
CA PHE A 83 -25.28 -13.92 -8.82
C PHE A 83 -26.54 -14.36 -8.06
N TRP A 84 -26.35 -15.26 -7.09
CA TRP A 84 -27.45 -15.87 -6.37
C TRP A 84 -28.02 -14.89 -5.35
N ASP A 85 -29.25 -14.47 -5.57
CA ASP A 85 -29.97 -13.62 -4.65
C ASP A 85 -31.04 -14.46 -3.93
N SER A 86 -31.26 -14.19 -2.64
CA SER A 86 -32.17 -14.95 -1.79
C SER A 86 -32.83 -14.00 -0.81
N GLU A 87 -34.14 -14.13 -0.62
CA GLU A 87 -34.85 -13.40 0.44
C GLU A 87 -34.34 -13.74 1.87
N LYS A 88 -33.56 -14.82 2.00
CA LYS A 88 -33.03 -15.33 3.27
C LYS A 88 -31.65 -14.81 3.62
N SER A 89 -30.97 -14.12 2.71
CA SER A 89 -29.60 -13.62 2.91
C SER A 89 -29.42 -12.23 2.35
N THR A 90 -28.47 -11.50 2.94
CA THR A 90 -28.09 -10.15 2.52
C THR A 90 -26.70 -10.17 1.89
N HIS A 91 -26.56 -9.59 0.72
CA HIS A 91 -25.32 -9.51 -0.02
C HIS A 91 -24.89 -8.05 -0.18
N ILE A 92 -23.77 -7.69 0.46
CA ILE A 92 -23.19 -6.35 0.40
C ILE A 92 -21.92 -6.40 -0.43
N ASN A 93 -21.83 -5.52 -1.41
CA ASN A 93 -20.69 -5.40 -2.30
C ASN A 93 -20.04 -4.03 -2.10
N LEU A 94 -18.80 -4.00 -1.66
CA LEU A 94 -18.05 -2.76 -1.45
C LEU A 94 -17.01 -2.56 -2.52
N GLU A 95 -17.00 -1.37 -3.09
CA GLU A 95 -16.03 -0.93 -4.09
C GLU A 95 -15.15 0.19 -3.53
N PRO A 96 -13.90 0.30 -3.98
CA PRO A 96 -13.05 1.44 -3.66
C PRO A 96 -13.59 2.71 -4.33
N LYS A 97 -13.13 3.86 -3.88
CA LYS A 97 -13.19 5.06 -4.71
C LYS A 97 -12.19 4.89 -5.84
N TRP A 98 -12.72 4.65 -7.04
CA TRP A 98 -11.89 4.40 -8.21
C TRP A 98 -11.10 5.66 -8.61
N ASP A 99 -9.79 5.66 -8.43
CA ASP A 99 -8.89 6.70 -8.97
C ASP A 99 -8.63 6.51 -10.46
N SER A 100 -8.81 5.30 -10.96
CA SER A 100 -8.64 4.90 -12.34
C SER A 100 -9.51 3.68 -12.64
N LYS A 101 -9.67 3.33 -13.91
CA LYS A 101 -10.38 2.09 -14.29
C LYS A 101 -9.77 0.87 -13.59
N PRO A 102 -10.59 -0.12 -13.20
CA PRO A 102 -10.12 -1.39 -12.68
C PRO A 102 -9.13 -2.05 -13.65
N CYS A 103 -8.20 -2.82 -13.12
CA CYS A 103 -7.20 -3.50 -13.94
C CYS A 103 -7.74 -4.78 -14.61
N PHE A 104 -8.85 -5.33 -14.12
CA PHE A 104 -9.44 -6.61 -14.57
C PHE A 104 -8.43 -7.77 -14.58
N SER A 105 -7.45 -7.72 -13.70
CA SER A 105 -6.38 -8.70 -13.55
C SER A 105 -6.37 -9.29 -12.15
N THR A 106 -5.78 -10.46 -11.99
CA THR A 106 -5.57 -11.11 -10.70
C THR A 106 -4.63 -10.33 -9.78
N THR A 107 -3.86 -9.40 -10.35
CA THR A 107 -2.90 -8.57 -9.62
C THR A 107 -3.24 -7.09 -9.83
N ASP A 108 -3.74 -6.42 -8.80
CA ASP A 108 -3.91 -4.96 -8.80
C ASP A 108 -2.67 -4.31 -8.16
N TYR A 109 -1.77 -3.80 -9.00
CA TYR A 109 -0.57 -3.07 -8.56
C TYR A 109 -0.87 -1.78 -7.79
N LYS A 110 -2.07 -1.22 -7.96
CA LYS A 110 -2.51 -0.01 -7.25
C LYS A 110 -3.14 -0.30 -5.90
N GLU A 111 -3.46 -1.57 -5.64
CA GLU A 111 -4.11 -2.01 -4.41
C GLU A 111 -5.32 -1.14 -4.02
N GLN A 112 -6.14 -0.76 -5.00
CA GLN A 112 -7.25 0.18 -4.81
C GLN A 112 -8.26 -0.29 -3.77
N ILE A 113 -8.38 -1.61 -3.55
CA ILE A 113 -9.19 -2.22 -2.49
C ILE A 113 -8.88 -1.63 -1.12
N ASN A 114 -7.63 -1.22 -0.87
CA ASN A 114 -7.22 -0.63 0.40
C ASN A 114 -7.80 0.79 0.64
N SER A 115 -8.46 1.40 -0.35
CA SER A 115 -9.18 2.66 -0.18
C SER A 115 -10.57 2.48 0.47
N ILE A 116 -11.08 1.24 0.54
CA ILE A 116 -12.30 0.93 1.29
C ILE A 116 -11.99 1.13 2.78
N LYS A 117 -12.82 1.93 3.46
CA LYS A 117 -12.56 2.27 4.86
C LYS A 117 -12.76 1.05 5.77
N PRO A 118 -11.82 0.75 6.67
CA PRO A 118 -11.97 -0.36 7.62
C PRO A 118 -13.22 -0.24 8.50
N GLU A 119 -13.62 0.98 8.86
CA GLU A 119 -14.83 1.23 9.65
C GLU A 119 -16.08 0.86 8.89
N GLU A 120 -16.16 1.18 7.60
CA GLU A 120 -17.27 0.83 6.73
C GLU A 120 -17.44 -0.68 6.65
N VAL A 121 -16.33 -1.40 6.40
CA VAL A 121 -16.33 -2.87 6.40
C VAL A 121 -16.75 -3.41 7.76
N SER A 122 -16.20 -2.87 8.86
CA SER A 122 -16.51 -3.34 10.22
C SER A 122 -17.96 -3.08 10.60
N SER A 123 -18.53 -1.93 10.24
CA SER A 123 -19.93 -1.61 10.48
C SER A 123 -20.86 -2.57 9.73
N HIS A 124 -20.54 -2.92 8.48
CA HIS A 124 -21.32 -3.92 7.74
C HIS A 124 -21.22 -5.31 8.37
N ILE A 125 -20.04 -5.71 8.88
CA ILE A 125 -19.87 -6.98 9.60
C ILE A 125 -20.80 -7.02 10.83
N ILE A 126 -20.76 -5.98 11.65
CA ILE A 126 -21.55 -5.88 12.88
C ILE A 126 -23.04 -5.96 12.55
N ASN A 127 -23.50 -5.20 11.55
CA ASN A 127 -24.89 -5.19 11.11
C ASN A 127 -25.33 -6.57 10.56
N LEU A 128 -24.52 -7.22 9.72
CA LEU A 128 -24.82 -8.53 9.15
C LEU A 128 -24.81 -9.65 10.19
N CYS A 129 -24.11 -9.45 11.31
CA CYS A 129 -24.14 -10.33 12.46
C CYS A 129 -25.35 -10.04 13.42
N GLY A 130 -26.21 -9.08 13.07
CA GLY A 130 -27.38 -8.74 13.88
C GLY A 130 -27.10 -7.88 15.11
N LEU A 131 -25.89 -7.32 15.24
CA LEU A 131 -25.44 -6.54 16.40
C LEU A 131 -25.67 -5.03 16.16
N LYS A 132 -26.93 -4.64 15.97
CA LYS A 132 -27.31 -3.27 15.57
C LYS A 132 -27.02 -2.19 16.61
N ASP A 133 -26.91 -2.59 17.90
CA ASP A 133 -26.67 -1.67 19.02
C ASP A 133 -25.18 -1.46 19.31
N GLU A 134 -24.31 -2.12 18.55
CA GLU A 134 -22.87 -2.00 18.71
C GLU A 134 -22.30 -1.08 17.63
N GLU A 135 -21.41 -0.18 18.01
CA GLU A 135 -20.75 0.77 17.12
C GLU A 135 -19.24 0.59 17.12
N VAL A 136 -18.61 0.95 16.01
CA VAL A 136 -17.15 1.00 15.89
C VAL A 136 -16.64 2.31 16.52
N GLU A 137 -15.93 2.17 17.64
CA GLU A 137 -15.45 3.30 18.45
C GLU A 137 -14.43 4.21 17.73
N PHE A 138 -13.64 3.64 16.80
CA PHE A 138 -12.51 4.34 16.20
C PHE A 138 -12.76 4.69 14.74
N LYS A 139 -12.21 5.86 14.33
CA LYS A 139 -12.22 6.33 12.95
C LYS A 139 -10.79 6.31 12.40
N THR A 140 -10.57 5.59 11.29
CA THR A 140 -9.27 5.57 10.61
C THR A 140 -9.04 6.88 9.87
N LYS A 141 -7.86 7.47 10.02
CA LYS A 141 -7.38 8.58 9.21
C LYS A 141 -6.31 8.08 8.25
N ASN A 142 -6.55 8.29 6.97
CA ASN A 142 -5.57 7.95 5.94
C ASN A 142 -4.58 9.11 5.77
N ILE A 143 -3.30 8.79 5.66
CA ILE A 143 -2.24 9.78 5.53
C ILE A 143 -1.63 9.66 4.13
N GLY A 144 -1.64 10.78 3.40
CA GLY A 144 -1.10 10.85 2.05
C GLY A 144 -2.08 10.42 0.95
N LYS A 145 -1.78 10.82 -0.28
CA LYS A 145 -2.65 10.61 -1.45
C LYS A 145 -2.79 9.13 -1.81
N HIS A 146 -1.74 8.35 -1.59
CA HIS A 146 -1.68 6.93 -1.94
C HIS A 146 -1.52 6.04 -0.70
N PHE A 147 -2.29 6.34 0.35
CA PHE A 147 -2.26 5.62 1.62
C PHE A 147 -2.54 4.11 1.49
N TYR A 148 -3.22 3.71 0.42
CA TYR A 148 -3.54 2.32 0.11
C TYR A 148 -2.40 1.56 -0.59
N GLN A 149 -1.37 2.26 -1.06
CA GLN A 149 -0.20 1.63 -1.69
C GLN A 149 0.87 1.32 -0.66
N ASN A 150 1.37 0.09 -0.67
CA ASN A 150 2.51 -0.30 0.14
C ASN A 150 3.78 0.32 -0.47
N ILE A 151 4.33 1.33 0.20
CA ILE A 151 5.56 1.99 -0.21
C ILE A 151 6.64 1.65 0.80
N THR A 152 7.67 0.95 0.36
CA THR A 152 8.87 0.72 1.16
C THR A 152 9.98 1.62 0.64
N GLU A 153 10.38 2.59 1.46
CA GLU A 153 11.57 3.40 1.24
C GLU A 153 12.73 2.77 2.01
N VAL A 154 13.87 2.63 1.38
CA VAL A 154 15.09 2.10 1.99
C VAL A 154 16.17 3.17 1.93
N ILE A 155 16.81 3.42 3.08
CA ILE A 155 17.97 4.31 3.17
C ILE A 155 19.21 3.42 3.11
N PRO A 156 20.05 3.53 2.07
CA PRO A 156 21.17 2.63 1.85
C PRO A 156 22.41 3.08 2.67
N THR A 157 22.29 3.03 4.00
CA THR A 157 23.42 3.22 4.93
C THR A 157 23.96 1.90 5.43
N GLU A 158 23.08 0.87 5.50
CA GLU A 158 23.43 -0.49 5.95
C GLU A 158 22.58 -1.51 5.21
N ILE A 159 23.07 -2.74 5.09
CA ILE A 159 22.32 -3.87 4.52
C ILE A 159 21.38 -4.42 5.59
N SER A 160 20.09 -4.43 5.30
CA SER A 160 19.06 -4.95 6.19
C SER A 160 18.95 -6.48 6.12
N GLN A 161 18.67 -7.11 7.27
CA GLN A 161 18.31 -8.53 7.36
C GLN A 161 16.78 -8.74 7.26
N LEU A 162 15.99 -7.66 7.18
CA LEU A 162 14.55 -7.71 7.08
C LEU A 162 14.12 -8.21 5.69
N ASN A 163 12.93 -8.78 5.62
CA ASN A 163 12.33 -9.17 4.35
C ASN A 163 11.81 -7.94 3.59
N ILE A 164 12.62 -7.41 2.70
CA ILE A 164 12.33 -6.21 1.90
C ILE A 164 11.61 -6.61 0.61
N PRO A 165 10.56 -5.89 0.18
CA PRO A 165 9.85 -6.15 -1.07
C PRO A 165 10.76 -6.11 -2.30
N LYS A 166 10.33 -6.76 -3.40
CA LYS A 166 11.08 -6.75 -4.66
C LYS A 166 11.19 -5.37 -5.29
N GLU A 167 10.21 -4.49 -5.08
CA GLU A 167 10.20 -3.10 -5.58
C GLU A 167 10.31 -2.13 -4.40
N ILE A 168 11.29 -1.23 -4.46
CA ILE A 168 11.60 -0.28 -3.39
C ILE A 168 11.86 1.12 -3.92
N PHE A 169 11.68 2.10 -3.03
CA PHE A 169 12.22 3.45 -3.21
C PHE A 169 13.55 3.54 -2.46
N LEU A 170 14.65 3.76 -3.16
CA LEU A 170 15.97 3.89 -2.55
C LEU A 170 16.27 5.36 -2.29
N ARG A 171 16.36 5.73 -1.02
CA ARG A 171 16.50 7.11 -0.53
C ARG A 171 17.96 7.50 -0.34
N VAL A 172 18.66 7.70 -1.44
CA VAL A 172 20.06 8.13 -1.46
C VAL A 172 20.20 9.57 -0.92
N ASP A 173 19.13 10.36 -1.01
CA ASP A 173 19.04 11.72 -0.47
C ASP A 173 19.01 11.77 1.08
N TYR A 174 18.77 10.66 1.77
CA TYR A 174 18.78 10.60 3.25
C TYR A 174 20.04 9.99 3.82
N GLY A 175 20.72 9.12 3.08
CA GLY A 175 21.96 8.50 3.49
C GLY A 175 22.51 7.62 2.37
N PHE A 176 23.83 7.41 2.36
CA PHE A 176 24.50 6.67 1.30
C PHE A 176 25.75 5.96 1.84
N ASP A 177 25.77 4.66 1.67
CA ASP A 177 26.93 3.80 1.71
C ASP A 177 27.01 3.04 0.39
N GLU A 178 28.20 2.90 -0.19
CA GLU A 178 28.38 2.34 -1.54
C GLU A 178 28.06 0.84 -1.59
N GLU A 179 28.43 0.08 -0.56
CA GLU A 179 28.19 -1.35 -0.49
C GLU A 179 26.70 -1.65 -0.33
N ALA A 180 26.03 -0.97 0.61
CA ALA A 180 24.60 -1.10 0.83
C ALA A 180 23.80 -0.64 -0.40
N PHE A 181 24.19 0.46 -1.03
CA PHE A 181 23.60 0.94 -2.26
C PHE A 181 23.65 -0.09 -3.38
N MET A 182 24.85 -0.64 -3.63
CA MET A 182 25.03 -1.67 -4.66
C MET A 182 24.24 -2.95 -4.34
N HIS A 183 24.20 -3.35 -3.08
CA HIS A 183 23.42 -4.51 -2.65
C HIS A 183 21.94 -4.35 -3.01
N TYR A 184 21.32 -3.22 -2.64
CA TYR A 184 19.91 -2.99 -2.94
C TYR A 184 19.63 -2.86 -4.44
N CYS A 185 20.48 -2.17 -5.18
CA CYS A 185 20.32 -2.02 -6.62
C CYS A 185 20.48 -3.32 -7.41
N LEU A 186 21.27 -4.28 -6.92
CA LEU A 186 21.44 -5.58 -7.57
C LEU A 186 20.31 -6.56 -7.24
N ASN A 187 19.71 -6.46 -6.06
CA ASN A 187 18.74 -7.45 -5.57
C ASN A 187 17.27 -6.99 -5.68
N HIS A 188 17.02 -5.70 -5.90
CA HIS A 188 15.68 -5.13 -5.95
C HIS A 188 15.46 -4.28 -7.19
N LYS A 189 14.19 -4.14 -7.59
CA LYS A 189 13.79 -3.15 -8.58
C LYS A 189 13.62 -1.80 -7.91
N VAL A 190 14.40 -0.81 -8.34
CA VAL A 190 14.62 0.42 -7.59
C VAL A 190 14.00 1.64 -8.30
N THR A 191 13.20 2.41 -7.58
CA THR A 191 12.98 3.83 -7.86
C THR A 191 13.93 4.63 -6.98
N MET A 192 14.96 5.21 -7.59
CA MET A 192 16.00 5.94 -6.85
C MET A 192 15.57 7.39 -6.58
N VAL A 193 15.69 7.86 -5.35
CA VAL A 193 15.51 9.26 -4.97
C VAL A 193 16.87 9.78 -4.52
N THR A 194 17.39 10.78 -5.22
CA THR A 194 18.74 11.30 -4.98
C THR A 194 18.80 12.81 -5.17
N ASP A 195 19.72 13.46 -4.50
CA ASP A 195 20.12 14.85 -4.67
C ASP A 195 21.57 14.97 -5.22
N LYS A 196 22.19 13.81 -5.55
CA LYS A 196 23.56 13.72 -6.08
C LYS A 196 23.58 12.97 -7.39
N LEU A 197 24.48 13.36 -8.27
CA LEU A 197 24.72 12.65 -9.52
C LEU A 197 25.48 11.34 -9.23
N ILE A 198 24.87 10.23 -9.60
CA ILE A 198 25.52 8.91 -9.50
C ILE A 198 26.45 8.74 -10.73
N GLN A 199 27.63 8.21 -10.49
CA GLN A 199 28.60 8.02 -11.57
C GLN A 199 28.05 7.09 -12.65
N PRO A 200 28.24 7.43 -13.95
CA PRO A 200 27.76 6.60 -15.06
C PRO A 200 28.29 5.16 -15.04
N SER A 201 29.53 4.96 -14.59
CA SER A 201 30.12 3.62 -14.44
C SER A 201 29.35 2.74 -13.42
N THR A 202 28.88 3.34 -12.35
CA THR A 202 28.06 2.66 -11.33
C THR A 202 26.66 2.38 -11.88
N LEU A 203 26.02 3.38 -12.53
CA LEU A 203 24.70 3.23 -13.14
C LEU A 203 24.68 2.12 -14.20
N ASN A 204 25.74 1.98 -14.99
CA ASN A 204 25.81 0.94 -16.01
C ASN A 204 25.75 -0.48 -15.41
N LYS A 205 26.32 -0.69 -14.21
CA LYS A 205 26.29 -1.98 -13.53
C LYS A 205 24.91 -2.39 -13.00
N ILE A 206 24.05 -1.40 -12.74
CA ILE A 206 22.76 -1.59 -12.06
C ILE A 206 21.56 -1.16 -12.92
N SER A 207 21.79 -0.73 -14.16
CA SER A 207 20.77 -0.14 -15.06
C SER A 207 19.53 -1.02 -15.24
N GLY A 208 19.71 -2.34 -15.31
CA GLY A 208 18.60 -3.30 -15.49
C GLY A 208 17.59 -3.33 -14.35
N ASN A 209 17.99 -2.89 -13.16
CA ASN A 209 17.13 -2.89 -11.97
C ASN A 209 16.62 -1.49 -11.59
N ILE A 210 17.05 -0.43 -12.29
CA ILE A 210 16.57 0.92 -12.04
C ILE A 210 15.30 1.17 -12.86
N SER A 211 14.18 1.35 -12.19
CA SER A 211 12.90 1.71 -12.83
C SER A 211 12.87 3.17 -13.27
N LYS A 212 13.40 4.07 -12.43
CA LYS A 212 13.52 5.51 -12.69
C LYS A 212 14.36 6.19 -11.62
N ILE A 213 14.85 7.37 -11.94
CA ILE A 213 15.54 8.27 -11.01
C ILE A 213 14.65 9.49 -10.75
N LEU A 214 14.42 9.81 -9.48
CA LEU A 214 13.80 11.03 -8.99
C LEU A 214 14.92 11.92 -8.44
N TYR A 215 15.35 12.90 -9.19
CA TYR A 215 16.45 13.77 -8.81
C TYR A 215 15.93 15.05 -8.17
N THR A 216 16.24 15.28 -6.90
CA THR A 216 15.86 16.49 -6.17
C THR A 216 16.88 17.59 -6.45
N ILE A 217 16.43 18.68 -7.06
CA ILE A 217 17.28 19.85 -7.31
C ILE A 217 17.38 20.66 -6.02
N ASN A 218 18.61 20.81 -5.52
CA ASN A 218 18.92 21.62 -4.35
C ASN A 218 18.87 23.13 -4.65
N LYS A 219 18.87 23.95 -3.58
CA LYS A 219 18.65 25.41 -3.62
C LYS A 219 19.60 26.18 -4.56
N ASP A 220 20.77 25.64 -4.82
CA ASP A 220 21.81 26.33 -5.61
C ASP A 220 21.76 26.04 -7.11
N LEU A 221 20.62 25.49 -7.62
CA LEU A 221 20.36 25.21 -9.02
C LEU A 221 21.60 24.65 -9.76
N GLU A 222 22.25 23.66 -9.14
CA GLU A 222 23.38 22.98 -9.79
C GLU A 222 22.99 22.58 -11.21
N THR A 223 23.82 22.96 -12.15
CA THR A 223 23.58 22.65 -13.55
C THR A 223 23.90 21.18 -13.77
N ILE A 224 22.87 20.37 -13.96
CA ILE A 224 23.07 18.99 -14.40
C ILE A 224 23.54 19.03 -15.84
N PRO A 225 24.72 18.46 -16.15
CA PRO A 225 25.22 18.47 -17.52
C PRO A 225 24.30 17.74 -18.49
N GLN A 226 24.02 18.27 -19.67
CA GLN A 226 23.19 17.61 -20.69
C GLN A 226 23.69 16.20 -20.99
N LYS A 227 25.01 16.02 -21.06
CA LYS A 227 25.63 14.70 -21.25
C LYS A 227 25.19 13.65 -20.25
N TYR A 228 24.80 14.03 -19.02
CA TYR A 228 24.31 13.09 -18.03
C TYR A 228 22.93 12.53 -18.42
N PHE A 229 22.04 13.37 -18.93
CA PHE A 229 20.74 12.93 -19.43
C PHE A 229 20.89 12.03 -20.67
N ASP A 230 21.82 12.33 -21.56
CA ASP A 230 22.10 11.52 -22.75
C ASP A 230 22.58 10.11 -22.34
N ILE A 231 23.43 10.04 -21.33
CA ILE A 231 23.88 8.75 -20.75
C ILE A 231 22.72 7.96 -20.15
N LEU A 232 21.87 8.59 -19.32
CA LEU A 232 20.70 7.91 -18.76
C LEU A 232 19.75 7.42 -19.84
N LYS A 233 19.51 8.23 -20.87
CA LYS A 233 18.68 7.88 -22.02
C LYS A 233 19.25 6.68 -22.79
N SER A 234 20.57 6.63 -22.99
CA SER A 234 21.24 5.50 -23.64
C SER A 234 21.14 4.20 -22.83
N MET A 235 21.04 4.30 -21.50
CA MET A 235 20.83 3.17 -20.58
C MET A 235 19.35 2.80 -20.42
N GLY A 236 18.41 3.55 -21.02
CA GLY A 236 16.98 3.35 -20.84
C GLY A 236 16.45 3.71 -19.45
N ILE A 237 17.17 4.54 -18.68
CA ILE A 237 16.80 4.94 -17.33
C ILE A 237 16.01 6.27 -17.37
N PRO A 238 14.70 6.27 -17.07
CA PRO A 238 13.92 7.51 -16.98
C PRO A 238 14.37 8.35 -15.79
N ILE A 239 14.47 9.67 -15.99
CA ILE A 239 14.72 10.63 -14.91
C ILE A 239 13.61 11.66 -14.83
N ILE A 240 13.24 12.03 -13.60
CA ILE A 240 12.30 13.11 -13.29
C ILE A 240 13.00 14.06 -12.32
N LEU A 241 12.99 15.34 -12.65
CA LEU A 241 13.53 16.37 -11.78
C LEU A 241 12.45 16.82 -10.77
N LEU A 242 12.81 16.89 -9.51
CA LEU A 242 11.94 17.33 -8.43
C LEU A 242 12.41 18.70 -7.92
N SER A 243 11.51 19.69 -7.97
CA SER A 243 11.74 20.99 -7.34
C SER A 243 11.00 21.08 -6.01
N GLU A 244 11.63 21.66 -5.01
CA GLU A 244 10.98 21.93 -3.71
C GLU A 244 10.08 23.17 -3.77
N LYS A 245 10.33 24.07 -4.72
CA LYS A 245 9.61 25.34 -4.84
C LYS A 245 8.80 25.41 -6.13
N LYS A 246 7.56 25.89 -5.99
CA LYS A 246 6.66 26.06 -7.12
C LYS A 246 7.16 27.15 -8.10
N GLU A 247 7.82 28.18 -7.58
CA GLU A 247 8.34 29.30 -8.35
C GLU A 247 9.42 28.86 -9.36
N ASP A 248 10.22 27.86 -8.99
CA ASP A 248 11.33 27.38 -9.84
C ASP A 248 10.88 26.49 -11.00
N LEU A 249 9.63 25.99 -10.97
CA LEU A 249 9.15 25.01 -11.95
C LEU A 249 9.25 25.49 -13.39
N ASN A 250 8.84 26.75 -13.68
CA ASN A 250 8.86 27.28 -15.05
C ASN A 250 10.30 27.47 -15.54
N PHE A 251 11.17 27.97 -14.69
CA PHE A 251 12.58 28.10 -15.01
C PHE A 251 13.22 26.74 -15.31
N LEU A 252 13.01 25.75 -14.45
CA LEU A 252 13.56 24.42 -14.62
C LEU A 252 13.00 23.70 -15.86
N ARG A 253 11.71 23.84 -16.16
CA ARG A 253 11.09 23.28 -17.37
C ARG A 253 11.67 23.89 -18.64
N ASN A 254 11.98 25.18 -18.65
CA ASN A 254 12.61 25.83 -19.77
C ASN A 254 14.09 25.43 -19.92
N LYS A 255 14.79 25.27 -18.77
CA LYS A 255 16.22 24.88 -18.76
C LYS A 255 16.40 23.41 -19.17
N TYR A 256 15.49 22.52 -18.74
CA TYR A 256 15.56 21.08 -18.96
C TYR A 256 14.32 20.59 -19.74
N PHE A 257 14.06 21.18 -20.92
CA PHE A 257 12.82 20.96 -21.67
C PHE A 257 12.59 19.51 -22.09
N GLU A 258 13.64 18.69 -22.20
CA GLU A 258 13.55 17.26 -22.57
C GLU A 258 13.28 16.36 -21.36
N VAL A 259 13.31 16.87 -20.13
CA VAL A 259 13.21 16.10 -18.90
C VAL A 259 11.97 16.52 -18.11
N PRO A 260 11.12 15.61 -17.67
CA PRO A 260 9.97 15.94 -16.83
C PRO A 260 10.40 16.63 -15.53
N VAL A 261 9.78 17.79 -15.23
CA VAL A 261 9.99 18.54 -13.98
C VAL A 261 8.70 18.57 -13.19
N GLN A 262 8.75 18.12 -11.93
CA GLN A 262 7.62 18.05 -11.02
C GLN A 262 7.93 18.77 -9.71
N LEU A 263 6.88 19.22 -9.04
CA LEU A 263 6.99 19.73 -7.68
C LEU A 263 7.11 18.55 -6.72
N ARG A 264 8.11 18.58 -5.85
CA ARG A 264 8.20 17.69 -4.70
C ARG A 264 7.14 18.14 -3.69
N LYS A 265 5.96 17.55 -3.71
CA LYS A 265 4.90 17.84 -2.76
C LYS A 265 5.23 17.18 -1.42
N GLU A 266 5.64 17.96 -0.43
CA GLU A 266 5.38 17.64 0.95
C GLU A 266 3.96 18.11 1.26
N GLU A 267 3.00 17.19 1.25
CA GLU A 267 1.64 17.51 1.67
C GLU A 267 1.65 17.75 3.19
N LYS A 268 1.72 19.00 3.58
CA LYS A 268 1.48 19.44 4.95
C LYS A 268 -0.02 19.68 5.14
N GLU A 269 -0.82 18.63 5.01
CA GLU A 269 -2.22 18.72 5.43
C GLU A 269 -2.26 18.79 6.97
N LYS A 270 -2.97 19.79 7.49
CA LYS A 270 -3.32 19.83 8.92
C LYS A 270 -4.35 18.73 9.16
N ILE A 271 -3.91 17.61 9.71
CA ILE A 271 -4.79 16.51 10.06
C ILE A 271 -5.43 16.86 11.40
N SER A 272 -6.76 17.07 11.41
CA SER A 272 -7.51 17.17 12.66
C SER A 272 -7.65 15.77 13.26
N CYS A 273 -7.19 15.60 14.49
CA CYS A 273 -7.24 14.32 15.20
C CYS A 273 -8.19 14.44 16.39
N SER A 274 -8.98 13.41 16.63
CA SER A 274 -9.68 13.16 17.89
C SER A 274 -9.01 11.98 18.60
N PRO A 275 -9.22 11.80 19.92
CA PRO A 275 -8.65 10.66 20.66
C PRO A 275 -9.00 9.29 20.02
N GLU A 276 -10.16 9.22 19.37
CA GLU A 276 -10.66 7.99 18.71
C GLU A 276 -10.08 7.78 17.29
N SER A 277 -9.25 8.70 16.81
CA SER A 277 -8.66 8.57 15.46
C SER A 277 -7.52 7.56 15.46
N ARG A 278 -7.56 6.63 14.51
CA ARG A 278 -6.44 5.74 14.18
C ARG A 278 -5.80 6.18 12.88
N PHE A 279 -4.48 6.10 12.82
CA PHE A 279 -3.71 6.48 11.63
C PHE A 279 -3.33 5.22 10.84
N LEU A 280 -3.61 5.26 9.54
CA LEU A 280 -3.16 4.26 8.59
C LEU A 280 -2.07 4.87 7.69
N SER A 281 -0.89 4.32 7.76
CA SER A 281 0.19 4.62 6.82
C SER A 281 0.72 3.31 6.25
N ASN A 282 0.72 3.20 4.93
CA ASN A 282 1.30 2.07 4.20
C ASN A 282 2.73 2.36 3.73
N LYS A 283 3.31 3.45 4.21
CA LYS A 283 4.69 3.82 3.95
C LYS A 283 5.57 3.37 5.10
N ASN A 284 6.60 2.60 4.77
CA ASN A 284 7.65 2.22 5.71
C ASN A 284 8.98 2.79 5.21
N ILE A 285 9.80 3.28 6.13
CA ILE A 285 11.18 3.68 5.87
C ILE A 285 12.07 2.68 6.61
N VAL A 286 12.97 2.03 5.89
CA VAL A 286 13.89 1.03 6.44
C VAL A 286 15.30 1.59 6.39
N GLU A 287 16.01 1.53 7.51
CA GLU A 287 17.44 1.81 7.63
C GLU A 287 18.08 0.73 8.48
N GLY A 288 18.99 -0.05 7.91
CA GLY A 288 19.48 -1.25 8.55
C GLY A 288 18.35 -2.19 8.96
N ASN A 289 18.28 -2.57 10.21
CA ASN A 289 17.22 -3.42 10.76
C ASN A 289 16.08 -2.66 11.44
N LYS A 290 16.04 -1.32 11.32
CA LYS A 290 14.99 -0.47 11.88
C LYS A 290 13.94 -0.11 10.85
N VAL A 291 12.68 -0.05 11.29
CA VAL A 291 11.53 0.34 10.46
C VAL A 291 10.83 1.54 11.06
N TYR A 292 10.71 2.61 10.27
CA TYR A 292 10.05 3.84 10.68
C TYR A 292 8.75 4.03 9.88
N LYS A 293 7.67 4.41 10.54
CA LYS A 293 6.35 4.62 9.90
C LYS A 293 6.20 5.96 9.20
N SER A 294 7.11 6.89 9.46
CA SER A 294 7.12 8.21 8.80
C SER A 294 8.52 8.83 8.84
N TYR A 295 8.72 9.83 8.00
CA TYR A 295 9.95 10.63 8.03
C TYR A 295 10.15 11.39 9.34
N ALA A 296 9.07 11.77 10.02
CA ALA A 296 9.14 12.40 11.33
C ALA A 296 9.67 11.43 12.41
N HIS A 297 9.25 10.16 12.36
CA HIS A 297 9.79 9.11 13.25
C HIS A 297 11.26 8.85 12.93
N TYR A 298 11.62 8.74 11.67
CA TYR A 298 13.02 8.58 11.24
C TYR A 298 13.90 9.71 11.78
N LYS A 299 13.52 10.98 11.61
CA LYS A 299 14.28 12.14 12.12
C LYS A 299 14.42 12.15 13.64
N LYS A 300 13.49 11.58 14.37
CA LYS A 300 13.53 11.50 15.84
C LYS A 300 14.22 10.23 16.34
N GLY A 301 14.60 9.32 15.46
CA GLY A 301 15.17 8.01 15.82
C GLY A 301 14.18 7.07 16.50
N LEU A 302 12.85 7.32 16.39
CA LEU A 302 11.81 6.51 17.01
C LEU A 302 11.52 5.30 16.11
N ASP A 303 11.87 4.11 16.56
CA ASP A 303 11.54 2.84 15.90
C ASP A 303 10.03 2.51 16.01
N SER A 304 9.54 1.65 15.13
CA SER A 304 8.13 1.26 15.08
C SER A 304 7.62 0.53 16.32
N ASP A 305 8.52 0.00 17.13
CA ASP A 305 8.17 -0.76 18.34
C ASP A 305 8.01 0.12 19.59
N GLU A 306 8.25 1.44 19.48
CA GLU A 306 8.13 2.42 20.58
C GLU A 306 6.80 3.18 20.59
N ASN A 307 5.71 2.65 19.97
CA ASN A 307 4.36 3.24 19.96
C ASN A 307 3.37 2.48 20.83
#